data_f0c1e15755f46fa737c3120c1f7fd2d4
#
_entry.id   f0c1e15755f46fa737c3120c1f7fd2d4
#
_cell.length_a   1.000
_cell.length_b   1.000
_cell.length_c   1.000
_cell.angle_alpha   90.00
_cell.angle_beta   90.00
_cell.angle_gamma   90.00
#
_symmetry.space_group_name_H-M   'P 1'
#
loop_
_entity.id
_entity.type
_entity.pdbx_description
1 polymer ?
#
loop_
_entity_poly.entity_id
_entity_poly.type
_entity_poly.pdbx_seq_one_letter_code
_entity_poly.pdbx_strand_id
1 'polypeptide(L)'
;MKTTWKDKMTPNERFKAFATGKPLDRIPCLPLVTDQAFSLAGDSMAKYYHSATLMAEAQIHAFETYETDSVGAGPGLFGIAEAIGSTLTFPDNSVPYVSAPAISGYQDLDKMGLIDPHHSGRLPIILEALKIIQETVKDRVATGCSVGGPFTTAAAIRGTDKFLKEICRQSEQVHRLLQYATDNILLFIDMLCDMGIKPSLAEPTASGTLISAKHFREFAQPYLRQCADRISQRCGSGPFLHICGDTMNILDDMVDIGATVLSLDNQIDLAEAKNKVGHKICLAGNVKPYTLWRGTPQEVTNEVKECLQKAYDSPKGFMLSSGCGLSLGTPTANVLAMMDAARKYGKWPITPEQLA
;
A
#
# COMPACT_ATOMS: atom_id res chain seq x y z
N MET A 1 -24.10 16.79 6.99
CA MET A 1 -23.45 18.08 7.33
C MET A 1 -22.30 18.29 6.37
N LYS A 2 -22.16 19.44 5.70
CA LYS A 2 -20.97 19.77 4.93
C LYS A 2 -19.85 19.96 5.96
N THR A 3 -18.95 18.98 6.11
CA THR A 3 -17.69 19.18 6.81
C THR A 3 -16.93 20.27 6.08
N THR A 4 -16.65 21.39 6.74
CA THR A 4 -15.74 22.40 6.21
C THR A 4 -14.35 21.78 6.23
N TRP A 5 -13.86 21.42 5.05
CA TRP A 5 -12.52 20.89 4.84
C TRP A 5 -11.49 21.84 5.47
N LYS A 6 -10.60 21.32 6.33
CA LYS A 6 -9.65 22.14 7.11
C LYS A 6 -8.45 22.64 6.30
N ASP A 7 -8.11 21.94 5.22
CA ASP A 7 -6.95 22.25 4.39
C ASP A 7 -7.27 23.29 3.32
N LYS A 8 -6.27 24.04 2.86
CA LYS A 8 -6.42 25.05 1.81
C LYS A 8 -6.38 24.45 0.40
N MET A 9 -5.74 23.28 0.26
CA MET A 9 -5.64 22.52 -0.97
C MET A 9 -6.40 21.20 -0.85
N THR A 10 -7.02 20.77 -1.92
CA THR A 10 -7.48 19.38 -2.05
C THR A 10 -6.27 18.44 -2.12
N PRO A 11 -6.41 17.15 -1.80
CA PRO A 11 -5.37 16.15 -2.02
C PRO A 11 -4.77 16.19 -3.43
N ASN A 12 -5.61 16.28 -4.47
CA ASN A 12 -5.13 16.35 -5.86
C ASN A 12 -4.29 17.61 -6.15
N GLU A 13 -4.71 18.78 -5.68
CA GLU A 13 -3.92 20.00 -5.81
C GLU A 13 -2.59 19.89 -5.08
N ARG A 14 -2.60 19.32 -3.87
CA ARG A 14 -1.40 19.08 -3.04
C ARG A 14 -0.43 18.13 -3.72
N PHE A 15 -0.88 16.99 -4.24
CA PHE A 15 -0.02 16.06 -4.97
C PHE A 15 0.55 16.66 -6.24
N LYS A 16 -0.25 17.41 -7.00
CA LYS A 16 0.21 18.11 -8.20
C LYS A 16 1.29 19.16 -7.87
N ALA A 17 1.09 19.92 -6.80
CA ALA A 17 2.06 20.90 -6.34
C ALA A 17 3.34 20.20 -5.84
N PHE A 18 3.21 19.13 -5.04
CA PHE A 18 4.31 18.32 -4.55
C PHE A 18 5.16 17.75 -5.70
N ALA A 19 4.54 17.11 -6.68
CA ALA A 19 5.22 16.51 -7.83
C ALA A 19 5.93 17.54 -8.72
N THR A 20 5.50 18.81 -8.71
CA THR A 20 6.08 19.89 -9.52
C THR A 20 6.97 20.86 -8.73
N GLY A 21 7.24 20.57 -7.44
CA GLY A 21 8.05 21.42 -6.56
C GLY A 21 7.43 22.79 -6.28
N LYS A 22 6.11 22.94 -6.41
CA LYS A 22 5.39 24.18 -6.12
C LYS A 22 5.06 24.29 -4.62
N PRO A 23 4.80 25.51 -4.12
CA PRO A 23 4.37 25.70 -2.73
C PRO A 23 3.12 24.89 -2.39
N LEU A 24 3.12 24.32 -1.19
CA LEU A 24 2.04 23.50 -0.62
C LEU A 24 1.37 24.27 0.53
N ASP A 25 0.19 23.84 0.92
CA ASP A 25 -0.37 24.22 2.22
C ASP A 25 0.30 23.45 3.37
N ARG A 26 0.53 22.14 3.17
CA ARG A 26 1.24 21.23 4.07
C ARG A 26 1.82 20.03 3.32
N ILE A 27 2.69 19.29 3.97
CA ILE A 27 3.18 18.00 3.47
C ILE A 27 2.03 17.02 3.24
N PRO A 28 2.08 16.17 2.17
CA PRO A 28 1.12 15.09 2.01
C PRO A 28 1.14 14.12 3.19
N CYS A 29 -0.04 13.70 3.64
CA CYS A 29 -0.21 12.77 4.75
C CYS A 29 -1.12 11.62 4.37
N LEU A 30 -0.58 10.41 4.38
CA LEU A 30 -1.19 9.18 3.88
C LEU A 30 -1.20 8.09 4.96
N PRO A 31 -2.01 8.21 6.02
CA PRO A 31 -2.25 7.05 6.86
C PRO A 31 -2.76 5.90 5.99
N LEU A 32 -2.15 4.72 6.11
CA LEU A 32 -2.58 3.55 5.33
C LEU A 32 -3.85 2.95 5.95
N VAL A 33 -4.96 3.65 5.78
CA VAL A 33 -6.25 3.35 6.42
C VAL A 33 -6.74 1.94 6.06
N THR A 34 -6.63 1.53 4.79
CA THR A 34 -6.96 0.16 4.32
C THR A 34 -8.21 -0.42 4.99
N ASP A 35 -8.08 -1.58 5.62
CA ASP A 35 -9.19 -2.28 6.29
C ASP A 35 -9.70 -1.59 7.57
N GLN A 36 -8.93 -0.65 8.14
CA GLN A 36 -9.37 0.14 9.30
C GLN A 36 -10.62 0.99 8.98
N ALA A 37 -10.81 1.38 7.71
CA ALA A 37 -12.02 2.08 7.27
C ALA A 37 -13.31 1.35 7.66
N PHE A 38 -13.29 0.01 7.67
CA PHE A 38 -14.42 -0.81 8.13
C PHE A 38 -14.87 -0.47 9.56
N SER A 39 -13.94 -0.11 10.46
CA SER A 39 -14.26 0.24 11.85
C SER A 39 -15.21 1.44 11.98
N LEU A 40 -15.33 2.25 10.93
CA LEU A 40 -16.22 3.42 10.88
C LEU A 40 -17.61 3.09 10.33
N ALA A 41 -17.78 1.96 9.65
CA ALA A 41 -19.00 1.61 8.92
C ALA A 41 -19.60 0.26 9.33
N GLY A 42 -18.94 -0.48 10.24
CA GLY A 42 -18.97 -1.90 10.28
C GLY A 42 -20.06 -2.64 11.00
N ASP A 43 -20.52 -3.69 10.30
CA ASP A 43 -21.33 -4.79 10.81
C ASP A 43 -20.53 -6.12 10.83
N SER A 44 -19.83 -6.44 9.74
CA SER A 44 -19.11 -7.69 9.54
C SER A 44 -18.06 -7.51 8.47
N MET A 45 -16.81 -7.86 8.77
CA MET A 45 -15.70 -7.83 7.79
C MET A 45 -16.00 -8.74 6.60
N ALA A 46 -16.62 -9.89 6.84
CA ALA A 46 -17.01 -10.79 5.75
C ALA A 46 -17.99 -10.10 4.78
N LYS A 47 -19.00 -9.38 5.29
CA LYS A 47 -19.91 -8.60 4.44
C LYS A 47 -19.19 -7.47 3.68
N TYR A 48 -18.30 -6.75 4.39
CA TYR A 48 -17.50 -5.68 3.79
C TYR A 48 -16.71 -6.18 2.58
N TYR A 49 -16.02 -7.29 2.71
CA TYR A 49 -15.23 -7.85 1.62
C TYR A 49 -16.05 -8.42 0.45
N HIS A 50 -17.34 -8.67 0.63
CA HIS A 50 -18.22 -9.24 -0.41
C HIS A 50 -19.27 -8.24 -0.92
N SER A 51 -19.15 -6.95 -0.58
CA SER A 51 -20.05 -5.89 -1.06
C SER A 51 -19.28 -4.69 -1.54
N ALA A 52 -19.39 -4.40 -2.84
CA ALA A 52 -18.79 -3.21 -3.44
C ALA A 52 -19.28 -1.92 -2.77
N THR A 53 -20.58 -1.84 -2.49
CA THR A 53 -21.21 -0.67 -1.85
C THR A 53 -20.67 -0.47 -0.44
N LEU A 54 -20.68 -1.50 0.42
CA LEU A 54 -20.17 -1.38 1.79
C LEU A 54 -18.68 -1.02 1.83
N MET A 55 -17.89 -1.61 0.92
CA MET A 55 -16.46 -1.29 0.80
C MET A 55 -16.27 0.18 0.40
N ALA A 56 -16.98 0.65 -0.62
CA ALA A 56 -16.88 2.02 -1.07
C ALA A 56 -17.35 3.01 0.00
N GLU A 57 -18.51 2.78 0.62
CA GLU A 57 -19.06 3.63 1.68
C GLU A 57 -18.11 3.75 2.87
N ALA A 58 -17.51 2.64 3.33
CA ALA A 58 -16.54 2.66 4.42
C ALA A 58 -15.31 3.51 4.09
N GLN A 59 -14.75 3.34 2.89
CA GLN A 59 -13.57 4.09 2.44
C GLN A 59 -13.88 5.58 2.25
N ILE A 60 -15.02 5.92 1.68
CA ILE A 60 -15.49 7.30 1.54
C ILE A 60 -15.72 7.93 2.91
N HIS A 61 -16.37 7.20 3.83
CA HIS A 61 -16.60 7.68 5.19
C HIS A 61 -15.29 7.94 5.94
N ALA A 62 -14.31 7.05 5.79
CA ALA A 62 -12.97 7.23 6.36
C ALA A 62 -12.27 8.47 5.77
N PHE A 63 -12.33 8.64 4.44
CA PHE A 63 -11.78 9.82 3.76
C PHE A 63 -12.41 11.13 4.26
N GLU A 64 -13.74 11.18 4.36
CA GLU A 64 -14.46 12.37 4.86
C GLU A 64 -14.23 12.64 6.35
N THR A 65 -14.05 11.58 7.15
CA THR A 65 -13.82 11.69 8.59
C THR A 65 -12.41 12.14 8.91
N TYR A 66 -11.41 11.53 8.26
CA TYR A 66 -10.00 11.78 8.54
C TYR A 66 -9.41 12.92 7.69
N GLU A 67 -10.04 13.26 6.57
CA GLU A 67 -9.52 14.22 5.59
C GLU A 67 -8.08 13.86 5.15
N THR A 68 -7.87 12.59 4.80
CA THR A 68 -6.59 12.05 4.33
C THR A 68 -6.27 12.50 2.91
N ASP A 69 -5.02 12.35 2.49
CA ASP A 69 -4.62 12.66 1.12
C ASP A 69 -4.78 11.47 0.16
N SER A 70 -5.42 10.39 0.60
CA SER A 70 -5.70 9.21 -0.23
C SER A 70 -7.02 8.58 0.14
N VAL A 71 -7.65 7.95 -0.84
CA VAL A 71 -8.83 7.09 -0.69
C VAL A 71 -8.72 5.96 -1.70
N GLY A 72 -9.26 4.79 -1.39
CA GLY A 72 -9.27 3.70 -2.35
C GLY A 72 -9.71 2.38 -1.74
N ALA A 73 -9.84 1.39 -2.59
CA ALA A 73 -10.11 0.02 -2.22
C ALA A 73 -9.14 -0.91 -2.94
N GLY A 74 -9.03 -2.14 -2.49
CA GLY A 74 -8.16 -3.09 -3.16
C GLY A 74 -8.48 -4.54 -2.80
N PRO A 75 -7.91 -5.47 -3.55
CA PRO A 75 -8.12 -6.90 -3.34
C PRO A 75 -7.43 -7.42 -2.05
N GLY A 76 -6.76 -6.53 -1.31
CA GLY A 76 -5.85 -6.91 -0.24
C GLY A 76 -4.61 -7.64 -0.78
N LEU A 77 -3.82 -8.21 0.12
CA LEU A 77 -2.58 -8.91 -0.27
C LEU A 77 -2.82 -10.20 -1.07
N PHE A 78 -3.99 -10.83 -0.89
CA PHE A 78 -4.25 -12.17 -1.38
C PHE A 78 -5.35 -12.24 -2.45
N GLY A 79 -5.94 -11.11 -2.86
CA GLY A 79 -7.07 -11.14 -3.80
C GLY A 79 -6.71 -11.64 -5.19
N ILE A 80 -5.46 -11.43 -5.66
CA ILE A 80 -5.00 -12.05 -6.91
C ILE A 80 -4.82 -13.57 -6.72
N ALA A 81 -4.27 -14.01 -5.60
CA ALA A 81 -4.17 -15.44 -5.29
C ALA A 81 -5.55 -16.11 -5.17
N GLU A 82 -6.54 -15.41 -4.60
CA GLU A 82 -7.95 -15.84 -4.58
C GLU A 82 -8.52 -15.98 -5.99
N ALA A 83 -8.31 -14.96 -6.84
CA ALA A 83 -8.76 -14.99 -8.24
C ALA A 83 -8.14 -16.14 -9.05
N ILE A 84 -6.93 -16.57 -8.69
CA ILE A 84 -6.22 -17.72 -9.26
C ILE A 84 -6.78 -19.05 -8.73
N GLY A 85 -7.39 -19.07 -7.53
CA GLY A 85 -7.99 -20.27 -6.95
C GLY A 85 -7.57 -20.61 -5.52
N SER A 86 -6.77 -19.76 -4.84
CA SER A 86 -6.53 -19.93 -3.41
C SER A 86 -7.81 -19.69 -2.61
N THR A 87 -8.07 -20.49 -1.59
CA THR A 87 -9.23 -20.27 -0.71
C THR A 87 -8.87 -19.28 0.39
N LEU A 88 -9.66 -18.23 0.53
CA LEU A 88 -9.55 -17.29 1.64
C LEU A 88 -10.63 -17.55 2.70
N THR A 89 -10.26 -17.35 3.96
CA THR A 89 -11.20 -17.25 5.07
C THR A 89 -11.35 -15.78 5.45
N PHE A 90 -12.59 -15.34 5.69
CA PHE A 90 -12.97 -13.97 6.03
C PHE A 90 -13.57 -13.93 7.46
N PRO A 91 -12.75 -13.79 8.50
CA PRO A 91 -13.27 -13.64 9.86
C PRO A 91 -14.01 -12.31 10.05
N ASP A 92 -15.01 -12.26 10.94
CA ASP A 92 -15.77 -11.04 11.19
C ASP A 92 -14.97 -9.90 11.84
N ASN A 93 -13.89 -10.21 12.53
CA ASN A 93 -13.12 -9.27 13.35
C ASN A 93 -11.60 -9.30 13.06
N SER A 94 -11.21 -9.83 11.92
CA SER A 94 -9.82 -9.92 11.50
C SER A 94 -9.71 -9.79 9.98
N VAL A 95 -8.51 -9.48 9.49
CA VAL A 95 -8.23 -9.46 8.05
C VAL A 95 -8.26 -10.87 7.45
N PRO A 96 -8.61 -11.02 6.16
CA PRO A 96 -8.62 -12.31 5.47
C PRO A 96 -7.25 -12.97 5.45
N TYR A 97 -7.27 -14.30 5.44
CA TYR A 97 -6.06 -15.11 5.29
C TYR A 97 -6.28 -16.30 4.36
N VAL A 98 -5.20 -16.81 3.78
CA VAL A 98 -5.24 -17.99 2.91
C VAL A 98 -5.43 -19.24 3.77
N SER A 99 -6.55 -19.93 3.60
CA SER A 99 -6.87 -21.19 4.29
C SER A 99 -6.49 -22.42 3.47
N ALA A 100 -6.47 -22.32 2.12
CA ALA A 100 -5.94 -23.35 1.25
C ALA A 100 -5.24 -22.73 0.03
N PRO A 101 -4.02 -23.19 -0.32
CA PRO A 101 -3.30 -22.73 -1.50
C PRO A 101 -3.98 -23.23 -2.79
N ALA A 102 -3.79 -22.51 -3.90
CA ALA A 102 -4.37 -22.88 -5.21
C ALA A 102 -3.71 -24.12 -5.82
N ILE A 103 -2.42 -24.36 -5.53
CA ILE A 103 -1.68 -25.50 -6.08
C ILE A 103 -1.10 -26.38 -4.97
N SER A 104 -1.14 -27.69 -5.19
CA SER A 104 -0.48 -28.70 -4.34
C SER A 104 0.93 -29.03 -4.82
N GLY A 105 1.19 -28.89 -6.11
CA GLY A 105 2.48 -29.07 -6.77
C GLY A 105 2.61 -28.23 -8.03
N TYR A 106 3.83 -28.03 -8.52
CA TYR A 106 4.11 -27.16 -9.69
C TYR A 106 3.51 -27.68 -11.00
N GLN A 107 3.23 -28.98 -11.09
CA GLN A 107 2.51 -29.58 -12.24
C GLN A 107 1.08 -29.06 -12.39
N ASP A 108 0.50 -28.50 -11.34
CA ASP A 108 -0.85 -27.94 -11.39
C ASP A 108 -0.87 -26.68 -12.29
N LEU A 109 0.25 -25.93 -12.38
CA LEU A 109 0.40 -24.75 -13.23
C LEU A 109 0.16 -25.06 -14.73
N ASP A 110 0.44 -26.30 -15.17
CA ASP A 110 0.24 -26.70 -16.58
C ASP A 110 -1.23 -26.69 -17.01
N LYS A 111 -2.15 -26.73 -16.04
CA LYS A 111 -3.60 -26.80 -16.25
C LYS A 111 -4.31 -25.48 -15.94
N MET A 112 -3.59 -24.50 -15.42
CA MET A 112 -4.18 -23.22 -14.98
C MET A 112 -4.10 -22.19 -16.10
N GLY A 113 -5.22 -21.53 -16.36
CA GLY A 113 -5.28 -20.33 -17.22
C GLY A 113 -4.92 -19.06 -16.45
N LEU A 114 -4.88 -17.94 -17.15
CA LEU A 114 -4.79 -16.62 -16.54
C LEU A 114 -6.18 -16.17 -16.06
N ILE A 115 -6.21 -15.27 -15.08
CA ILE A 115 -7.45 -14.69 -14.56
C ILE A 115 -8.12 -13.77 -15.57
N ASP A 116 -9.44 -13.66 -15.44
CA ASP A 116 -10.22 -12.55 -16.01
C ASP A 116 -10.65 -11.63 -14.87
N PRO A 117 -10.11 -10.38 -14.77
CA PRO A 117 -10.47 -9.46 -13.70
C PRO A 117 -11.96 -9.15 -13.56
N HIS A 118 -12.74 -9.35 -14.63
CA HIS A 118 -14.20 -9.16 -14.60
C HIS A 118 -14.96 -10.34 -14.01
N HIS A 119 -14.35 -11.52 -13.89
CA HIS A 119 -15.05 -12.73 -13.50
C HIS A 119 -14.35 -13.55 -12.40
N SER A 120 -13.07 -13.28 -12.12
CA SER A 120 -12.28 -14.11 -11.20
C SER A 120 -12.32 -13.60 -9.76
N GLY A 121 -12.68 -14.49 -8.82
CA GLY A 121 -12.72 -14.22 -7.39
C GLY A 121 -13.58 -12.99 -7.05
N ARG A 122 -13.09 -12.14 -6.14
CA ARG A 122 -13.75 -10.89 -5.75
C ARG A 122 -13.29 -9.67 -6.55
N LEU A 123 -12.47 -9.84 -7.59
CA LEU A 123 -12.00 -8.70 -8.39
C LEU A 123 -13.13 -7.84 -8.97
N PRO A 124 -14.27 -8.41 -9.47
CA PRO A 124 -15.41 -7.60 -9.91
C PRO A 124 -15.99 -6.70 -8.82
N ILE A 125 -16.03 -7.18 -7.57
CA ILE A 125 -16.50 -6.40 -6.41
C ILE A 125 -15.55 -5.21 -6.15
N ILE A 126 -14.25 -5.45 -6.25
CA ILE A 126 -13.23 -4.41 -6.07
C ILE A 126 -13.33 -3.35 -7.16
N LEU A 127 -13.46 -3.76 -8.43
CA LEU A 127 -13.60 -2.82 -9.55
C LEU A 127 -14.85 -1.94 -9.41
N GLU A 128 -15.97 -2.52 -8.99
CA GLU A 128 -17.21 -1.76 -8.75
C GLU A 128 -17.07 -0.82 -7.53
N ALA A 129 -16.42 -1.25 -6.44
CA ALA A 129 -16.15 -0.38 -5.29
C ALA A 129 -15.28 0.82 -5.69
N LEU A 130 -14.23 0.59 -6.48
CA LEU A 130 -13.36 1.65 -6.98
C LEU A 130 -14.12 2.65 -7.85
N LYS A 131 -15.02 2.18 -8.70
CA LYS A 131 -15.89 3.04 -9.54
C LYS A 131 -16.81 3.92 -8.68
N ILE A 132 -17.48 3.35 -7.67
CA ILE A 132 -18.32 4.10 -6.73
C ILE A 132 -17.50 5.19 -6.02
N ILE A 133 -16.28 4.85 -5.55
CA ILE A 133 -15.38 5.81 -4.92
C ILE A 133 -15.03 6.93 -5.89
N GLN A 134 -14.58 6.62 -7.12
CA GLN A 134 -14.22 7.64 -8.12
C GLN A 134 -15.38 8.60 -8.42
N GLU A 135 -16.57 8.07 -8.63
CA GLU A 135 -17.78 8.87 -8.91
C GLU A 135 -18.15 9.78 -7.73
N THR A 136 -17.85 9.36 -6.49
CA THR A 136 -18.19 10.13 -5.27
C THR A 136 -17.13 11.19 -4.96
N VAL A 137 -15.85 10.83 -4.99
CA VAL A 137 -14.76 11.76 -4.60
C VAL A 137 -14.37 12.71 -5.73
N LYS A 138 -14.61 12.33 -7.00
CA LYS A 138 -14.33 13.12 -8.21
C LYS A 138 -12.91 13.68 -8.21
N ASP A 139 -12.79 14.99 -8.46
CA ASP A 139 -11.48 15.66 -8.59
C ASP A 139 -10.82 16.01 -7.26
N ARG A 140 -11.44 15.71 -6.12
CA ARG A 140 -10.88 16.05 -4.79
C ARG A 140 -9.63 15.25 -4.45
N VAL A 141 -9.64 13.97 -4.80
CA VAL A 141 -8.57 13.04 -4.49
C VAL A 141 -8.49 11.94 -5.55
N ALA A 142 -7.28 11.49 -5.89
CA ALA A 142 -7.09 10.33 -6.73
C ALA A 142 -7.50 9.05 -5.98
N THR A 143 -8.26 8.19 -6.66
CA THR A 143 -8.62 6.87 -6.14
C THR A 143 -7.42 5.95 -6.29
N GLY A 144 -7.02 5.29 -5.19
CA GLY A 144 -5.91 4.35 -5.15
C GLY A 144 -6.38 2.89 -5.10
N CYS A 145 -5.52 2.00 -5.57
CA CYS A 145 -5.66 0.56 -5.38
C CYS A 145 -4.29 -0.06 -5.09
N SER A 146 -4.16 -0.74 -3.95
CA SER A 146 -2.94 -1.47 -3.63
C SER A 146 -3.07 -2.93 -4.04
N VAL A 147 -2.08 -3.43 -4.75
CA VAL A 147 -2.03 -4.80 -5.27
C VAL A 147 -0.90 -5.55 -4.61
N GLY A 148 -1.17 -6.78 -4.15
CA GLY A 148 -0.13 -7.68 -3.66
C GLY A 148 0.88 -8.01 -4.77
N GLY A 149 2.17 -7.92 -4.44
CA GLY A 149 3.23 -8.16 -5.42
C GLY A 149 3.42 -9.64 -5.76
N PRO A 150 4.28 -9.92 -6.76
CA PRO A 150 4.46 -11.27 -7.31
C PRO A 150 4.92 -12.32 -6.29
N PHE A 151 5.85 -11.97 -5.42
CA PHE A 151 6.39 -12.90 -4.43
C PHE A 151 5.36 -13.25 -3.35
N THR A 152 4.62 -12.24 -2.87
CA THR A 152 3.51 -12.45 -1.92
C THR A 152 2.39 -13.27 -2.56
N THR A 153 2.04 -13.00 -3.80
CA THR A 153 1.02 -13.75 -4.54
C THR A 153 1.46 -15.20 -4.78
N ALA A 154 2.69 -15.44 -5.21
CA ALA A 154 3.25 -16.78 -5.40
C ALA A 154 3.27 -17.58 -4.08
N ALA A 155 3.68 -16.93 -2.97
CA ALA A 155 3.63 -17.53 -1.64
C ALA A 155 2.22 -17.94 -1.22
N ALA A 156 1.21 -17.11 -1.53
CA ALA A 156 -0.20 -17.39 -1.26
C ALA A 156 -0.75 -18.54 -2.12
N ILE A 157 -0.36 -18.62 -3.40
CA ILE A 157 -0.75 -19.70 -4.33
C ILE A 157 -0.19 -21.06 -3.93
N ARG A 158 1.07 -21.08 -3.44
CA ARG A 158 1.81 -22.31 -3.14
C ARG A 158 1.67 -22.75 -1.67
N GLY A 159 1.33 -21.83 -0.80
CA GLY A 159 1.45 -21.94 0.65
C GLY A 159 2.82 -21.43 1.10
N THR A 160 2.81 -20.38 1.92
CA THR A 160 4.00 -19.59 2.29
C THR A 160 5.15 -20.42 2.82
N ASP A 161 4.89 -21.37 3.74
CA ASP A 161 5.93 -22.21 4.33
C ASP A 161 6.66 -23.10 3.32
N LYS A 162 5.90 -23.64 2.35
CA LYS A 162 6.46 -24.47 1.28
C LYS A 162 7.26 -23.60 0.32
N PHE A 163 6.68 -22.50 -0.13
CA PHE A 163 7.29 -21.57 -1.06
C PHE A 163 8.65 -21.04 -0.54
N LEU A 164 8.71 -20.58 0.71
CA LEU A 164 9.95 -20.08 1.31
C LEU A 164 11.04 -21.15 1.45
N LYS A 165 10.68 -22.41 1.60
CA LYS A 165 11.66 -23.52 1.58
C LYS A 165 12.13 -23.87 0.18
N GLU A 166 11.26 -23.72 -0.80
CA GLU A 166 11.48 -24.08 -2.20
C GLU A 166 12.36 -23.07 -2.94
N ILE A 167 12.40 -21.80 -2.53
CA ILE A 167 13.35 -20.80 -3.08
C ILE A 167 14.83 -21.27 -2.96
N CYS A 168 15.15 -22.12 -1.98
CA CYS A 168 16.49 -22.66 -1.80
C CYS A 168 16.70 -24.03 -2.50
N ARG A 169 15.66 -24.69 -2.97
CA ARG A 169 15.72 -26.08 -3.40
C ARG A 169 15.19 -26.35 -4.80
N GLN A 170 14.31 -25.49 -5.31
CA GLN A 170 13.56 -25.68 -6.55
C GLN A 170 13.46 -24.36 -7.32
N SER A 171 14.59 -23.64 -7.46
CA SER A 171 14.66 -22.30 -8.02
C SER A 171 13.93 -22.17 -9.37
N GLU A 172 14.11 -23.11 -10.30
CA GLU A 172 13.45 -23.10 -11.60
C GLU A 172 11.92 -23.12 -11.49
N GLN A 173 11.38 -23.98 -10.63
CA GLN A 173 9.93 -24.06 -10.44
C GLN A 173 9.37 -22.82 -9.73
N VAL A 174 10.15 -22.26 -8.80
CA VAL A 174 9.80 -21.01 -8.14
C VAL A 174 9.76 -19.85 -9.15
N HIS A 175 10.74 -19.74 -10.04
CA HIS A 175 10.73 -18.73 -11.11
C HIS A 175 9.52 -18.88 -12.03
N ARG A 176 9.14 -20.10 -12.36
CA ARG A 176 7.95 -20.39 -13.16
C ARG A 176 6.67 -19.93 -12.46
N LEU A 177 6.53 -20.19 -11.15
CA LEU A 177 5.38 -19.73 -10.37
C LEU A 177 5.36 -18.20 -10.24
N LEU A 178 6.51 -17.58 -10.00
CA LEU A 178 6.65 -16.12 -9.92
C LEU A 178 6.24 -15.44 -11.22
N GLN A 179 6.66 -15.98 -12.38
CA GLN A 179 6.22 -15.45 -13.67
C GLN A 179 4.71 -15.61 -13.86
N TYR A 180 4.15 -16.78 -13.53
CA TYR A 180 2.72 -17.00 -13.58
C TYR A 180 1.94 -16.02 -12.69
N ALA A 181 2.38 -15.79 -11.45
CA ALA A 181 1.79 -14.80 -10.56
C ALA A 181 1.88 -13.38 -11.14
N THR A 182 3.04 -13.03 -11.72
CA THR A 182 3.27 -11.73 -12.37
C THR A 182 2.32 -11.51 -13.53
N ASP A 183 2.17 -12.50 -14.42
CA ASP A 183 1.29 -12.39 -15.60
C ASP A 183 -0.16 -12.12 -15.18
N ASN A 184 -0.63 -12.76 -14.11
CA ASN A 184 -1.96 -12.51 -13.55
C ASN A 184 -2.09 -11.11 -12.92
N ILE A 185 -1.06 -10.64 -12.20
CA ILE A 185 -1.03 -9.29 -11.63
C ILE A 185 -1.07 -8.24 -12.73
N LEU A 186 -0.34 -8.44 -13.83
CA LEU A 186 -0.28 -7.50 -14.95
C LEU A 186 -1.68 -7.29 -15.59
N LEU A 187 -2.50 -8.33 -15.70
CA LEU A 187 -3.89 -8.19 -16.18
C LEU A 187 -4.72 -7.29 -15.28
N PHE A 188 -4.58 -7.42 -13.97
CA PHE A 188 -5.30 -6.55 -13.03
C PHE A 188 -4.75 -5.13 -13.01
N ILE A 189 -3.42 -4.95 -13.13
CA ILE A 189 -2.78 -3.64 -13.30
C ILE A 189 -3.34 -2.94 -14.55
N ASP A 190 -3.43 -3.64 -15.68
CA ASP A 190 -3.96 -3.07 -16.91
C ASP A 190 -5.40 -2.60 -16.74
N MET A 191 -6.24 -3.41 -16.09
CA MET A 191 -7.63 -3.05 -15.79
C MET A 191 -7.74 -1.79 -14.93
N LEU A 192 -6.91 -1.67 -13.88
CA LEU A 192 -6.88 -0.48 -13.03
C LEU A 192 -6.45 0.76 -13.82
N CYS A 193 -5.43 0.62 -14.68
CA CYS A 193 -4.96 1.70 -15.54
C CYS A 193 -6.04 2.14 -16.55
N ASP A 194 -6.83 1.20 -17.11
CA ASP A 194 -7.96 1.51 -18.00
C ASP A 194 -9.06 2.31 -17.29
N MET A 195 -9.22 2.11 -15.97
CA MET A 195 -10.08 2.92 -15.11
C MET A 195 -9.48 4.28 -14.72
N GLY A 196 -8.27 4.60 -15.17
CA GLY A 196 -7.53 5.80 -14.74
C GLY A 196 -6.98 5.74 -13.32
N ILE A 197 -6.87 4.54 -12.74
CA ILE A 197 -6.30 4.32 -11.42
C ILE A 197 -4.84 3.90 -11.55
N LYS A 198 -3.94 4.63 -10.88
CA LYS A 198 -2.54 4.25 -10.78
C LYS A 198 -2.36 3.26 -9.61
N PRO A 199 -2.00 1.99 -9.88
CA PRO A 199 -1.80 1.00 -8.83
C PRO A 199 -0.59 1.31 -7.95
N SER A 200 -0.67 0.95 -6.66
CA SER A 200 0.46 0.78 -5.77
C SER A 200 0.77 -0.70 -5.57
N LEU A 201 2.00 -1.02 -5.16
CA LEU A 201 2.44 -2.39 -4.92
C LEU A 201 2.77 -2.60 -3.44
N ALA A 202 2.32 -3.72 -2.90
CA ALA A 202 2.66 -4.17 -1.53
C ALA A 202 3.27 -5.57 -1.58
N GLU A 203 4.51 -5.72 -1.06
CA GLU A 203 5.26 -6.97 -1.17
C GLU A 203 5.80 -7.47 0.19
N PRO A 204 4.93 -7.67 1.20
CA PRO A 204 5.36 -7.93 2.57
C PRO A 204 6.14 -9.25 2.73
N THR A 205 5.87 -10.26 1.89
CA THR A 205 6.55 -11.56 2.00
C THR A 205 7.99 -11.52 1.49
N ALA A 206 8.36 -10.52 0.69
CA ALA A 206 9.74 -10.30 0.25
C ALA A 206 10.57 -9.40 1.21
N SER A 207 10.10 -9.21 2.42
CA SER A 207 10.78 -8.44 3.47
C SER A 207 12.15 -9.00 3.81
N GLY A 208 13.11 -8.11 4.10
CA GLY A 208 14.41 -8.49 4.67
C GLY A 208 14.31 -9.25 6.00
N THR A 209 13.17 -9.21 6.67
CA THR A 209 12.86 -10.01 7.85
C THR A 209 12.64 -11.50 7.52
N LEU A 210 12.16 -11.81 6.30
CA LEU A 210 11.81 -13.17 5.87
C LEU A 210 12.82 -13.80 4.92
N ILE A 211 13.41 -13.00 4.03
CA ILE A 211 14.37 -13.46 3.02
C ILE A 211 15.63 -12.60 2.99
N SER A 212 16.72 -13.17 2.56
CA SER A 212 17.98 -12.42 2.40
C SER A 212 17.92 -11.45 1.20
N ALA A 213 18.79 -10.43 1.20
CA ALA A 213 18.95 -9.53 0.06
C ALA A 213 19.31 -10.28 -1.24
N LYS A 214 20.07 -11.39 -1.15
CA LYS A 214 20.36 -12.26 -2.29
C LYS A 214 19.08 -12.86 -2.86
N HIS A 215 18.23 -13.44 -2.01
CA HIS A 215 16.94 -14.02 -2.45
C HIS A 215 15.98 -12.94 -2.95
N PHE A 216 16.00 -11.74 -2.38
CA PHE A 216 15.22 -10.61 -2.88
C PHE A 216 15.59 -10.28 -4.32
N ARG A 217 16.89 -10.13 -4.63
CA ARG A 217 17.40 -9.83 -5.98
C ARG A 217 17.08 -10.94 -6.99
N GLU A 218 17.07 -12.19 -6.55
CA GLU A 218 16.82 -13.33 -7.43
C GLU A 218 15.32 -13.56 -7.65
N PHE A 219 14.50 -13.53 -6.58
CA PHE A 219 13.12 -14.03 -6.63
C PHE A 219 12.05 -12.94 -6.51
N ALA A 220 12.36 -11.73 -6.04
CA ALA A 220 11.36 -10.68 -5.88
C ALA A 220 11.57 -9.51 -6.85
N GLN A 221 12.77 -8.94 -6.86
CA GLN A 221 13.09 -7.72 -7.63
C GLN A 221 12.78 -7.83 -9.14
N PRO A 222 13.11 -8.91 -9.87
CA PRO A 222 12.86 -8.99 -11.31
C PRO A 222 11.37 -8.96 -11.66
N TYR A 223 10.55 -9.54 -10.83
CA TYR A 223 9.09 -9.64 -11.02
C TYR A 223 8.37 -8.37 -10.59
N LEU A 224 8.79 -7.76 -9.48
CA LEU A 224 8.33 -6.43 -9.08
C LEU A 224 8.66 -5.38 -10.13
N ARG A 225 9.83 -5.46 -10.76
CA ARG A 225 10.22 -4.58 -11.87
C ARG A 225 9.26 -4.70 -13.05
N GLN A 226 8.87 -5.90 -13.46
CA GLN A 226 7.88 -6.09 -14.53
C GLN A 226 6.56 -5.35 -14.21
N CYS A 227 6.09 -5.45 -12.97
CA CYS A 227 4.89 -4.73 -12.53
C CYS A 227 5.11 -3.20 -12.53
N ALA A 228 6.24 -2.73 -12.02
CA ALA A 228 6.56 -1.30 -11.97
C ALA A 228 6.73 -0.70 -13.38
N ASP A 229 7.37 -1.42 -14.29
CA ASP A 229 7.52 -1.03 -15.69
C ASP A 229 6.16 -0.92 -16.40
N ARG A 230 5.26 -1.88 -16.17
CA ARG A 230 3.90 -1.84 -16.71
C ARG A 230 3.13 -0.63 -16.18
N ILE A 231 3.18 -0.37 -14.88
CA ILE A 231 2.54 0.81 -14.28
C ILE A 231 3.14 2.10 -14.85
N SER A 232 4.46 2.17 -14.99
CA SER A 232 5.15 3.33 -15.55
C SER A 232 4.75 3.59 -17.00
N GLN A 233 4.69 2.55 -17.83
CA GLN A 233 4.26 2.62 -19.24
C GLN A 233 2.81 3.11 -19.37
N ARG A 234 1.91 2.62 -18.49
CA ARG A 234 0.47 2.92 -18.55
C ARG A 234 0.11 4.26 -17.88
N CYS A 235 0.80 4.62 -16.80
CA CYS A 235 0.45 5.78 -15.96
C CYS A 235 1.48 6.92 -16.04
N GLY A 236 2.54 6.78 -16.82
CA GLY A 236 3.60 7.80 -17.01
C GLY A 236 4.60 7.91 -15.84
N SER A 237 4.46 7.11 -14.78
CA SER A 237 5.39 7.07 -13.64
C SER A 237 5.23 5.78 -12.83
N GLY A 238 6.29 5.33 -12.16
CA GLY A 238 6.31 4.12 -11.36
C GLY A 238 5.38 4.15 -10.14
N PRO A 239 5.17 3.00 -9.50
CA PRO A 239 4.24 2.86 -8.37
C PRO A 239 4.77 3.50 -7.07
N PHE A 240 3.86 3.65 -6.11
CA PHE A 240 4.17 3.66 -4.68
C PHE A 240 4.43 2.21 -4.28
N LEU A 241 5.59 1.90 -3.68
CA LEU A 241 5.98 0.56 -3.29
C LEU A 241 6.11 0.46 -1.77
N HIS A 242 5.40 -0.49 -1.17
CA HIS A 242 5.51 -0.80 0.25
C HIS A 242 6.04 -2.22 0.47
N ILE A 243 7.09 -2.33 1.26
CA ILE A 243 7.58 -3.61 1.79
C ILE A 243 7.69 -3.47 3.31
N CYS A 244 6.98 -4.34 4.05
CA CYS A 244 6.98 -4.33 5.51
C CYS A 244 8.32 -4.79 6.11
N GLY A 245 8.56 -4.44 7.37
CA GLY A 245 9.69 -4.92 8.15
C GLY A 245 11.01 -4.23 7.82
N ASP A 246 12.12 -4.88 8.21
CA ASP A 246 13.45 -4.32 7.96
C ASP A 246 13.86 -4.47 6.50
N THR A 247 13.90 -3.34 5.79
CA THR A 247 14.29 -3.24 4.38
C THR A 247 15.62 -2.51 4.17
N MET A 248 16.37 -2.14 5.23
CA MET A 248 17.62 -1.36 5.10
C MET A 248 18.63 -1.99 4.15
N ASN A 249 18.72 -3.32 4.14
CA ASN A 249 19.66 -4.08 3.30
C ASN A 249 19.24 -4.20 1.84
N ILE A 250 17.98 -3.87 1.51
CA ILE A 250 17.42 -3.95 0.16
C ILE A 250 16.92 -2.59 -0.38
N LEU A 251 17.15 -1.47 0.33
CA LEU A 251 16.64 -0.16 -0.09
C LEU A 251 17.12 0.26 -1.48
N ASP A 252 18.39 0.02 -1.82
CA ASP A 252 18.92 0.30 -3.15
C ASP A 252 18.25 -0.59 -4.21
N ASP A 253 18.05 -1.88 -3.90
CA ASP A 253 17.34 -2.80 -4.78
C ASP A 253 15.89 -2.38 -5.00
N MET A 254 15.21 -1.81 -3.95
CA MET A 254 13.86 -1.27 -4.07
C MET A 254 13.81 -0.01 -4.95
N VAL A 255 14.82 0.85 -4.89
CA VAL A 255 14.95 2.01 -5.81
C VAL A 255 15.06 1.52 -7.24
N ASP A 256 15.88 0.50 -7.49
CA ASP A 256 16.13 -0.05 -8.82
C ASP A 256 14.91 -0.75 -9.45
N ILE A 257 13.86 -1.05 -8.67
CA ILE A 257 12.59 -1.58 -9.22
C ILE A 257 11.89 -0.56 -10.13
N GLY A 258 12.13 0.74 -9.95
CA GLY A 258 11.48 1.78 -10.74
C GLY A 258 10.24 2.38 -10.06
N ALA A 259 10.10 2.21 -8.74
CA ALA A 259 9.10 2.93 -7.94
C ALA A 259 9.36 4.44 -7.95
N THR A 260 8.32 5.24 -7.69
CA THR A 260 8.45 6.71 -7.49
C THR A 260 8.46 7.10 -6.02
N VAL A 261 7.89 6.27 -5.16
CA VAL A 261 7.86 6.48 -3.71
C VAL A 261 8.12 5.14 -3.02
N LEU A 262 9.01 5.13 -2.03
CA LEU A 262 9.17 4.01 -1.11
C LEU A 262 8.44 4.30 0.21
N SER A 263 7.47 3.46 0.54
CA SER A 263 6.81 3.46 1.84
C SER A 263 7.59 2.58 2.80
N LEU A 264 8.09 3.19 3.86
CA LEU A 264 9.00 2.57 4.82
C LEU A 264 8.26 2.12 6.08
N ASP A 265 8.52 0.88 6.48
CA ASP A 265 8.04 0.35 7.76
C ASP A 265 8.66 1.12 8.95
N ASN A 266 7.99 1.10 10.09
CA ASN A 266 8.47 1.75 11.32
C ASN A 266 9.76 1.12 11.90
N GLN A 267 10.18 -0.04 11.42
CA GLN A 267 11.47 -0.65 11.76
C GLN A 267 12.65 0.08 11.10
N ILE A 268 12.39 0.91 10.08
CA ILE A 268 13.40 1.66 9.35
C ILE A 268 13.59 3.03 9.99
N ASP A 269 14.83 3.40 10.29
CA ASP A 269 15.15 4.77 10.68
C ASP A 269 15.08 5.70 9.46
N LEU A 270 14.19 6.70 9.51
CA LEU A 270 13.96 7.61 8.38
C LEU A 270 15.20 8.47 8.05
N ALA A 271 16.03 8.82 9.04
CA ALA A 271 17.23 9.61 8.79
C ALA A 271 18.29 8.76 8.04
N GLU A 272 18.45 7.49 8.43
CA GLU A 272 19.34 6.56 7.73
C GLU A 272 18.85 6.29 6.31
N ALA A 273 17.55 6.02 6.13
CA ALA A 273 16.96 5.81 4.82
C ALA A 273 17.09 7.05 3.92
N LYS A 274 16.86 8.27 4.47
CA LYS A 274 17.06 9.54 3.77
C LYS A 274 18.51 9.68 3.29
N ASN A 275 19.47 9.43 4.17
CA ASN A 275 20.89 9.51 3.82
C ASN A 275 21.27 8.49 2.73
N LYS A 276 20.71 7.28 2.79
CA LYS A 276 21.03 6.21 1.85
C LYS A 276 20.38 6.40 0.48
N VAL A 277 19.09 6.67 0.43
CA VAL A 277 18.32 6.68 -0.84
C VAL A 277 17.48 7.94 -1.09
N GLY A 278 17.33 8.84 -0.13
CA GLY A 278 16.49 10.04 -0.26
C GLY A 278 16.89 11.00 -1.39
N HIS A 279 18.13 10.91 -1.89
CA HIS A 279 18.60 11.63 -3.08
C HIS A 279 18.20 10.96 -4.40
N LYS A 280 17.73 9.71 -4.37
CA LYS A 280 17.29 8.93 -5.53
C LYS A 280 15.77 8.90 -5.68
N ILE A 281 15.04 8.82 -4.56
CA ILE A 281 13.61 8.53 -4.54
C ILE A 281 12.89 9.27 -3.42
N CYS A 282 11.59 9.57 -3.62
CA CYS A 282 10.71 10.08 -2.58
C CYS A 282 10.47 9.01 -1.51
N LEU A 283 10.50 9.41 -0.24
CA LEU A 283 10.23 8.54 0.91
C LEU A 283 8.85 8.84 1.50
N ALA A 284 8.17 7.80 1.99
CA ALA A 284 6.93 7.93 2.75
C ALA A 284 7.02 7.13 4.04
N GLY A 285 6.56 7.67 5.14
CA GLY A 285 6.60 6.92 6.41
C GLY A 285 6.57 7.82 7.64
N ASN A 286 6.84 7.32 8.84
CA ASN A 286 6.66 5.91 9.19
C ASN A 286 6.15 5.79 10.64
N VAL A 287 5.09 6.61 10.95
CA VAL A 287 4.43 6.56 12.27
C VAL A 287 4.03 5.12 12.60
N LYS A 288 4.42 4.65 13.79
CA LYS A 288 4.21 3.25 14.19
C LYS A 288 2.73 2.90 14.23
N PRO A 289 2.29 1.84 13.54
CA PRO A 289 0.91 1.35 13.65
C PRO A 289 0.51 1.01 15.09
N TYR A 290 1.47 0.56 15.91
CA TYR A 290 1.24 0.28 17.32
C TYR A 290 0.90 1.54 18.11
N THR A 291 1.62 2.65 17.90
CA THR A 291 1.33 3.95 18.55
C THR A 291 -0.03 4.49 18.10
N LEU A 292 -0.35 4.36 16.81
CA LEU A 292 -1.68 4.71 16.28
C LEU A 292 -2.79 3.86 16.91
N TRP A 293 -2.53 2.60 17.20
CA TRP A 293 -3.53 1.70 17.78
C TRP A 293 -3.68 1.82 19.29
N ARG A 294 -2.55 1.88 20.04
CA ARG A 294 -2.53 1.76 21.51
C ARG A 294 -2.06 3.01 22.22
N GLY A 295 -1.45 3.93 21.51
CA GLY A 295 -0.99 5.20 22.08
C GLY A 295 -2.11 6.21 22.27
N THR A 296 -1.74 7.32 22.87
CA THR A 296 -2.58 8.51 23.04
C THR A 296 -2.43 9.43 21.83
N PRO A 297 -3.37 10.36 21.58
CA PRO A 297 -3.24 11.39 20.55
C PRO A 297 -1.95 12.24 20.69
N GLN A 298 -1.47 12.44 21.93
CA GLN A 298 -0.23 13.17 22.16
C GLN A 298 1.01 12.38 21.74
N GLU A 299 1.05 11.07 22.02
CA GLU A 299 2.14 10.19 21.56
C GLU A 299 2.19 10.12 20.05
N VAL A 300 1.03 10.02 19.38
CA VAL A 300 0.94 10.08 17.92
C VAL A 300 1.49 11.42 17.40
N THR A 301 1.10 12.53 18.01
CA THR A 301 1.60 13.88 17.65
C THR A 301 3.11 13.98 17.80
N ASN A 302 3.68 13.45 18.87
CA ASN A 302 5.13 13.46 19.11
C ASN A 302 5.86 12.63 18.04
N GLU A 303 5.35 11.45 17.71
CA GLU A 303 5.95 10.58 16.70
C GLU A 303 5.87 11.17 15.28
N VAL A 304 4.77 11.88 14.95
CA VAL A 304 4.69 12.67 13.71
C VAL A 304 5.80 13.73 13.66
N LYS A 305 6.06 14.46 14.76
CA LYS A 305 7.16 15.42 14.82
C LYS A 305 8.51 14.73 14.58
N GLU A 306 8.77 13.59 15.21
CA GLU A 306 10.00 12.83 15.01
C GLU A 306 10.19 12.41 13.55
N CYS A 307 9.13 11.88 12.91
CA CYS A 307 9.18 11.52 11.49
C CYS A 307 9.53 12.74 10.61
N LEU A 308 8.90 13.88 10.87
CA LEU A 308 9.18 15.12 10.16
C LEU A 308 10.62 15.58 10.42
N GLN A 309 11.09 15.63 11.67
CA GLN A 309 12.47 16.02 12.01
C GLN A 309 13.51 15.19 11.26
N LYS A 310 13.24 13.89 11.06
CA LYS A 310 14.16 12.97 10.38
C LYS A 310 14.18 13.13 8.86
N ALA A 311 13.07 13.49 8.22
CA ALA A 311 12.94 13.29 6.79
C ALA A 311 12.29 14.44 5.98
N TYR A 312 11.78 15.53 6.60
CA TYR A 312 11.08 16.60 5.86
C TYR A 312 11.91 17.23 4.73
N ASP A 313 13.23 17.24 4.89
CA ASP A 313 14.22 17.80 3.97
C ASP A 313 14.79 16.77 2.98
N SER A 314 14.14 15.61 2.84
CA SER A 314 14.56 14.58 1.87
C SER A 314 14.65 15.17 0.46
N PRO A 315 15.80 15.02 -0.25
CA PRO A 315 16.04 15.72 -1.52
C PRO A 315 15.02 15.42 -2.64
N LYS A 316 14.44 14.22 -2.65
CA LYS A 316 13.38 13.82 -3.60
C LYS A 316 11.98 13.96 -3.02
N GLY A 317 11.87 14.58 -1.84
CA GLY A 317 10.62 14.79 -1.11
C GLY A 317 10.32 13.71 -0.08
N PHE A 318 9.46 14.09 0.85
CA PHE A 318 8.96 13.22 1.91
C PHE A 318 7.45 13.37 2.04
N MET A 319 6.77 12.26 2.25
CA MET A 319 5.35 12.19 2.58
C MET A 319 5.19 11.56 3.96
N LEU A 320 4.41 12.18 4.82
CA LEU A 320 4.07 11.56 6.10
C LEU A 320 3.12 10.40 5.87
N SER A 321 3.43 9.23 6.45
CA SER A 321 2.58 8.04 6.37
C SER A 321 2.67 7.23 7.65
N SER A 322 1.72 6.31 7.87
CA SER A 322 1.95 5.24 8.85
C SER A 322 3.00 4.25 8.30
N GLY A 323 3.74 3.59 9.19
CA GLY A 323 4.78 2.62 8.81
C GLY A 323 4.24 1.34 8.17
N CYS A 324 2.96 1.05 8.34
CA CYS A 324 2.23 -0.05 7.71
C CYS A 324 0.73 0.25 7.77
N GLY A 325 -0.11 -0.66 7.24
CA GLY A 325 -1.57 -0.59 7.35
C GLY A 325 -2.03 -0.45 8.80
N LEU A 326 -3.08 0.35 9.01
CA LEU A 326 -3.65 0.57 10.33
C LEU A 326 -4.37 -0.69 10.84
N SER A 327 -4.20 -1.01 12.12
CA SER A 327 -4.98 -2.07 12.77
C SER A 327 -6.47 -1.73 12.79
N LEU A 328 -7.34 -2.73 12.66
CA LEU A 328 -8.79 -2.54 12.66
C LEU A 328 -9.30 -1.75 13.89
N GLY A 329 -8.71 -1.98 15.06
CA GLY A 329 -9.07 -1.30 16.30
C GLY A 329 -8.37 0.05 16.51
N THR A 330 -7.76 0.65 15.49
CA THR A 330 -7.11 1.97 15.64
C THR A 330 -8.15 3.04 15.94
N PRO A 331 -8.03 3.75 17.10
CA PRO A 331 -8.99 4.79 17.47
C PRO A 331 -9.02 5.93 16.46
N THR A 332 -10.22 6.38 16.10
CA THR A 332 -10.42 7.56 15.23
C THR A 332 -9.67 8.79 15.74
N ALA A 333 -9.61 9.00 17.05
CA ALA A 333 -8.88 10.12 17.66
C ALA A 333 -7.38 10.11 17.33
N ASN A 334 -6.78 8.95 17.21
CA ASN A 334 -5.35 8.82 16.90
C ASN A 334 -5.06 9.09 15.42
N VAL A 335 -5.94 8.66 14.52
CA VAL A 335 -5.81 9.00 13.08
C VAL A 335 -6.01 10.50 12.87
N LEU A 336 -7.00 11.10 13.54
CA LEU A 336 -7.21 12.55 13.52
C LEU A 336 -6.02 13.31 14.12
N ALA A 337 -5.41 12.82 15.20
CA ALA A 337 -4.21 13.41 15.79
C ALA A 337 -3.02 13.40 14.80
N MET A 338 -2.85 12.33 14.03
CA MET A 338 -1.83 12.26 12.97
C MET A 338 -2.09 13.32 11.90
N MET A 339 -3.34 13.45 11.42
CA MET A 339 -3.71 14.45 10.41
C MET A 339 -3.58 15.88 10.93
N ASP A 340 -4.00 16.16 12.18
CA ASP A 340 -3.87 17.48 12.79
C ASP A 340 -2.40 17.84 13.07
N ALA A 341 -1.57 16.87 13.44
CA ALA A 341 -0.13 17.05 13.58
C ALA A 341 0.53 17.36 12.23
N ALA A 342 0.13 16.69 11.14
CA ALA A 342 0.58 16.99 9.78
C ALA A 342 0.22 18.42 9.37
N ARG A 343 -0.99 18.90 9.71
CA ARG A 343 -1.44 20.29 9.45
C ARG A 343 -0.63 21.32 10.26
N LYS A 344 -0.30 20.99 11.50
CA LYS A 344 0.39 21.90 12.41
C LYS A 344 1.89 21.95 12.13
N TYR A 345 2.54 20.80 12.08
CA TYR A 345 4.00 20.67 12.02
C TYR A 345 4.52 20.43 10.59
N GLY A 346 3.67 19.95 9.70
CA GLY A 346 4.00 19.77 8.28
C GLY A 346 3.58 20.93 7.38
N LYS A 347 3.22 22.09 7.95
CA LYS A 347 2.88 23.32 7.19
C LYS A 347 4.07 23.76 6.35
N TRP A 348 3.83 24.00 5.06
CA TRP A 348 4.89 24.34 4.12
C TRP A 348 5.20 25.85 4.08
N PRO A 349 6.46 26.28 3.94
CA PRO A 349 7.66 25.45 4.04
C PRO A 349 7.91 25.01 5.49
N ILE A 350 8.38 23.76 5.65
CA ILE A 350 8.72 23.23 6.97
C ILE A 350 10.07 23.83 7.40
N THR A 351 10.15 24.35 8.61
CA THR A 351 11.40 24.87 9.20
C THR A 351 11.75 24.12 10.49
N PRO A 352 13.04 24.04 10.87
CA PRO A 352 13.45 23.41 12.12
C PRO A 352 12.72 23.96 13.35
N GLU A 353 12.42 25.27 13.39
CA GLU A 353 11.75 25.93 14.50
C GLU A 353 10.30 25.45 14.69
N GLN A 354 9.61 25.05 13.59
CA GLN A 354 8.27 24.47 13.68
C GLN A 354 8.28 23.08 14.33
N LEU A 355 9.42 22.40 14.30
CA LEU A 355 9.61 21.04 14.78
C LEU A 355 10.30 20.99 16.16
N ALA A 356 10.71 22.13 16.69
CA ALA A 356 11.34 22.26 18.01
C ALA A 356 10.38 21.93 19.19
#